data_f6818063c19125ca2426959b2b0ae05f
#
_entry.id   f6818063c19125ca2426959b2b0ae05f
#
_cell.length_a   1.000
_cell.length_b   1.000
_cell.length_c   1.000
_cell.angle_alpha   90.00
_cell.angle_beta   90.00
_cell.angle_gamma   90.00
#
_symmetry.space_group_name_H-M   'P 1'
#
loop_
_entity.id
_entity.type
_entity.pdbx_description
1 polymer ?
#
loop_
_entity_poly.entity_id
_entity_poly.type
_entity_poly.pdbx_seq_one_letter_code
_entity_poly.pdbx_strand_id
1 'polypeptide(L)'
;MKRKKSRRLSSTERRARIFEAAVQAFAREGYAGVSMNQIAAAAGITKPVLYDHYESKQELYVAVLEGVRDDLLSRGKVISERVSDPEKRFQAAVAAFFQAVADRPEAIRVLLHVPQGDASAAKLWSRVQDGATAGIAALLSTVWHPKEDWECTAGAEFIKAGLHALARWWTQHPQCDRTQLVNVVMQIAWKGLSGG
;
A
#
# COMPACT_ATOMS: atom_id res chain seq x y z
N MET A 1 -24.78 20.94 -34.22
CA MET A 1 -24.25 20.17 -33.05
C MET A 1 -22.96 20.81 -32.55
N LYS A 2 -22.96 21.46 -31.38
CA LYS A 2 -21.75 22.08 -30.81
C LYS A 2 -20.85 20.95 -30.20
N ARG A 3 -19.68 20.69 -30.81
CA ARG A 3 -18.62 19.84 -30.21
C ARG A 3 -18.24 20.44 -28.86
N LYS A 4 -18.60 19.72 -27.76
CA LYS A 4 -18.15 20.02 -26.41
C LYS A 4 -16.61 20.05 -26.43
N LYS A 5 -15.99 21.21 -26.26
CA LYS A 5 -14.52 21.34 -26.08
C LYS A 5 -14.14 20.47 -24.88
N SER A 6 -13.45 19.36 -25.12
CA SER A 6 -12.87 18.52 -24.07
C SER A 6 -11.94 19.42 -23.25
N ARG A 7 -12.24 19.60 -21.99
CA ARG A 7 -11.41 20.35 -21.04
C ARG A 7 -10.05 19.64 -20.96
N ARG A 8 -9.00 20.35 -21.34
CA ARG A 8 -7.64 19.83 -21.27
C ARG A 8 -7.28 19.58 -19.80
N LEU A 9 -6.98 18.33 -19.44
CA LEU A 9 -6.60 17.96 -18.10
C LEU A 9 -5.33 18.68 -17.64
N SER A 10 -5.27 19.08 -16.39
CA SER A 10 -4.03 19.55 -15.75
C SER A 10 -2.99 18.43 -15.67
N SER A 11 -1.73 18.77 -15.41
CA SER A 11 -0.65 17.79 -15.21
C SER A 11 -0.97 16.88 -14.00
N THR A 12 -1.47 17.46 -12.92
CA THR A 12 -1.88 16.72 -11.71
C THR A 12 -3.03 15.75 -11.97
N GLU A 13 -4.07 16.18 -12.70
CA GLU A 13 -5.19 15.31 -13.08
C GLU A 13 -4.73 14.14 -13.97
N ARG A 14 -3.78 14.40 -14.89
CA ARG A 14 -3.18 13.34 -15.72
C ARG A 14 -2.39 12.35 -14.89
N ARG A 15 -1.53 12.83 -13.97
CA ARG A 15 -0.73 11.98 -13.10
C ARG A 15 -1.63 11.06 -12.25
N ALA A 16 -2.72 11.60 -11.68
CA ALA A 16 -3.69 10.81 -10.92
C ALA A 16 -4.36 9.73 -11.79
N ARG A 17 -4.77 10.06 -13.03
CA ARG A 17 -5.34 9.07 -13.96
C ARG A 17 -4.36 7.99 -14.36
N ILE A 18 -3.11 8.34 -14.62
CA ILE A 18 -2.04 7.38 -14.92
C ILE A 18 -1.86 6.44 -13.74
N PHE A 19 -1.78 6.99 -12.53
CA PHE A 19 -1.63 6.21 -11.31
C PHE A 19 -2.75 5.18 -11.14
N GLU A 20 -4.01 5.60 -11.22
CA GLU A 20 -5.14 4.68 -11.07
C GLU A 20 -5.21 3.63 -12.19
N ALA A 21 -4.93 4.02 -13.44
CA ALA A 21 -4.86 3.08 -14.56
C ALA A 21 -3.74 2.05 -14.37
N ALA A 22 -2.59 2.47 -13.86
CA ALA A 22 -1.46 1.59 -13.56
C ALA A 22 -1.77 0.62 -12.41
N VAL A 23 -2.39 1.12 -11.32
CA VAL A 23 -2.88 0.27 -10.21
C VAL A 23 -3.78 -0.84 -10.73
N GLN A 24 -4.80 -0.50 -11.52
CA GLN A 24 -5.75 -1.48 -12.06
C GLN A 24 -5.07 -2.50 -12.98
N ALA A 25 -4.17 -2.03 -13.85
CA ALA A 25 -3.46 -2.90 -14.79
C ALA A 25 -2.51 -3.86 -14.05
N PHE A 26 -1.67 -3.36 -13.14
CA PHE A 26 -0.75 -4.18 -12.38
C PHE A 26 -1.45 -5.16 -11.42
N ALA A 27 -2.56 -4.75 -10.82
CA ALA A 27 -3.35 -5.63 -9.95
C ALA A 27 -3.96 -6.82 -10.72
N ARG A 28 -4.38 -6.60 -11.98
CA ARG A 28 -5.06 -7.61 -12.79
C ARG A 28 -4.10 -8.54 -13.51
N GLU A 29 -3.04 -8.01 -14.11
CA GLU A 29 -2.18 -8.71 -15.05
C GLU A 29 -0.75 -8.94 -14.50
N GLY A 30 -0.43 -8.39 -13.33
CA GLY A 30 0.91 -8.37 -12.76
C GLY A 30 1.87 -7.46 -13.54
N TYR A 31 3.08 -7.26 -13.00
CA TYR A 31 4.07 -6.39 -13.63
C TYR A 31 4.46 -6.86 -15.03
N ALA A 32 4.75 -8.16 -15.22
CA ALA A 32 5.22 -8.70 -16.49
C ALA A 32 4.16 -8.61 -17.60
N GLY A 33 2.87 -8.81 -17.26
CA GLY A 33 1.76 -8.86 -18.22
C GLY A 33 1.34 -7.50 -18.77
N VAL A 34 1.77 -6.40 -18.17
CA VAL A 34 1.33 -5.05 -18.53
C VAL A 34 2.34 -4.31 -19.40
N SER A 35 1.87 -3.61 -20.41
CA SER A 35 2.65 -2.68 -21.22
C SER A 35 2.29 -1.22 -20.97
N MET A 36 3.23 -0.30 -21.21
CA MET A 36 2.99 1.16 -21.14
C MET A 36 1.86 1.62 -22.08
N ASN A 37 1.69 0.94 -23.23
CA ASN A 37 0.61 1.25 -24.18
C ASN A 37 -0.77 0.95 -23.58
N GLN A 38 -0.93 -0.19 -22.90
CA GLN A 38 -2.18 -0.56 -22.23
C GLN A 38 -2.53 0.44 -21.12
N ILE A 39 -1.53 0.85 -20.32
CA ILE A 39 -1.74 1.86 -19.27
C ILE A 39 -2.13 3.21 -19.87
N ALA A 40 -1.45 3.68 -20.92
CA ALA A 40 -1.81 4.94 -21.59
C ALA A 40 -3.25 4.92 -22.11
N ALA A 41 -3.64 3.83 -22.77
CA ALA A 41 -5.01 3.64 -23.27
C ALA A 41 -6.04 3.65 -22.13
N ALA A 42 -5.77 2.94 -21.05
CA ALA A 42 -6.62 2.89 -19.85
C ALA A 42 -6.75 4.26 -19.15
N ALA A 43 -5.66 5.04 -19.13
CA ALA A 43 -5.65 6.41 -18.59
C ALA A 43 -6.33 7.45 -19.51
N GLY A 44 -6.68 7.06 -20.75
CA GLY A 44 -7.26 7.96 -21.76
C GLY A 44 -6.28 9.02 -22.25
N ILE A 45 -4.99 8.67 -22.33
CA ILE A 45 -3.91 9.53 -22.82
C ILE A 45 -3.10 8.84 -23.92
N THR A 46 -2.27 9.61 -24.64
CA THR A 46 -1.36 9.04 -25.63
C THR A 46 -0.08 8.52 -24.99
N LYS A 47 0.60 7.57 -25.65
CA LYS A 47 1.89 7.03 -25.22
C LYS A 47 2.95 8.11 -24.96
N PRO A 48 3.18 9.12 -25.83
CA PRO A 48 4.11 10.21 -25.54
C PRO A 48 3.78 10.93 -24.22
N VAL A 49 2.51 11.25 -23.98
CA VAL A 49 2.07 11.91 -22.74
C VAL A 49 2.36 11.05 -21.50
N LEU A 50 2.26 9.72 -21.59
CA LEU A 50 2.64 8.83 -20.48
C LEU A 50 4.16 8.92 -20.23
N TYR A 51 4.97 8.90 -21.30
CA TYR A 51 6.43 9.00 -21.18
C TYR A 51 6.91 10.37 -20.71
N ASP A 52 6.13 11.45 -20.90
CA ASP A 52 6.39 12.77 -20.29
C ASP A 52 6.28 12.74 -18.75
N HIS A 53 5.57 11.75 -18.19
CA HIS A 53 5.36 11.60 -16.75
C HIS A 53 6.23 10.51 -16.10
N TYR A 54 6.54 9.45 -16.84
CA TYR A 54 7.31 8.29 -16.35
C TYR A 54 8.16 7.73 -17.49
N GLU A 55 9.47 7.77 -17.34
CA GLU A 55 10.43 7.37 -18.37
C GLU A 55 10.38 5.86 -18.70
N SER A 56 9.89 5.04 -17.75
CA SER A 56 9.84 3.59 -17.90
C SER A 56 8.68 2.95 -17.12
N LYS A 57 8.38 1.69 -17.49
CA LYS A 57 7.44 0.85 -16.73
C LYS A 57 7.92 0.62 -15.29
N GLN A 58 9.23 0.51 -15.10
CA GLN A 58 9.83 0.33 -13.76
C GLN A 58 9.60 1.57 -12.89
N GLU A 59 9.83 2.76 -13.42
CA GLU A 59 9.58 4.01 -12.70
C GLU A 59 8.11 4.15 -12.31
N LEU A 60 7.19 3.90 -13.25
CA LEU A 60 5.76 3.93 -12.97
C LEU A 60 5.36 2.89 -11.92
N TYR A 61 5.93 1.69 -11.98
CA TYR A 61 5.65 0.63 -11.02
C TYR A 61 6.11 1.00 -9.60
N VAL A 62 7.33 1.54 -9.47
CA VAL A 62 7.86 2.04 -8.20
C VAL A 62 6.97 3.17 -7.67
N ALA A 63 6.60 4.14 -8.51
CA ALA A 63 5.72 5.24 -8.11
C ALA A 63 4.34 4.74 -7.60
N VAL A 64 3.80 3.67 -8.19
CA VAL A 64 2.56 3.03 -7.72
C VAL A 64 2.78 2.38 -6.35
N LEU A 65 3.83 1.58 -6.19
CA LEU A 65 4.13 0.91 -4.92
C LEU A 65 4.36 1.92 -3.79
N GLU A 66 5.19 2.93 -4.05
CA GLU A 66 5.50 4.00 -3.08
C GLU A 66 4.26 4.81 -2.73
N GLY A 67 3.46 5.20 -3.71
CA GLY A 67 2.24 5.95 -3.46
C GLY A 67 1.23 5.19 -2.59
N VAL A 68 1.09 3.88 -2.78
CA VAL A 68 0.21 3.04 -1.94
C VAL A 68 0.79 2.87 -0.54
N ARG A 69 2.11 2.60 -0.42
CA ARG A 69 2.81 2.51 0.86
C ARG A 69 2.67 3.81 1.65
N ASP A 70 2.94 4.94 1.02
CA ASP A 70 2.95 6.25 1.68
C ASP A 70 1.55 6.68 2.13
N ASP A 71 0.50 6.34 1.37
CA ASP A 71 -0.89 6.53 1.82
C ASP A 71 -1.17 5.73 3.10
N LEU A 72 -0.75 4.46 3.16
CA LEU A 72 -0.92 3.62 4.36
C LEU A 72 -0.14 4.18 5.57
N LEU A 73 1.13 4.54 5.37
CA LEU A 73 1.96 5.09 6.44
C LEU A 73 1.45 6.44 6.92
N SER A 74 0.98 7.30 6.02
CA SER A 74 0.42 8.60 6.38
C SER A 74 -0.84 8.47 7.24
N ARG A 75 -1.70 7.51 6.97
CA ARG A 75 -2.87 7.18 7.81
C ARG A 75 -2.44 6.76 9.21
N GLY A 76 -1.43 5.89 9.33
CA GLY A 76 -0.84 5.48 10.60
C GLY A 76 -0.26 6.67 11.39
N LYS A 77 0.46 7.58 10.71
CA LYS A 77 1.03 8.79 11.32
C LYS A 77 -0.07 9.71 11.87
N VAL A 78 -1.10 10.01 11.08
CA VAL A 78 -2.24 10.84 11.53
C VAL A 78 -2.92 10.24 12.78
N ILE A 79 -3.05 8.92 12.84
CA ILE A 79 -3.60 8.22 14.00
C ILE A 79 -2.67 8.38 15.21
N SER A 80 -1.36 8.20 15.01
CA SER A 80 -0.37 8.32 16.07
C SER A 80 -0.32 9.72 16.70
N GLU A 81 -0.62 10.75 15.93
CA GLU A 81 -0.69 12.15 16.41
C GLU A 81 -2.00 12.47 17.17
N ARG A 82 -3.08 11.73 16.92
CA ARG A 82 -4.42 12.02 17.45
C ARG A 82 -4.84 11.13 18.63
N VAL A 83 -4.25 9.96 18.76
CA VAL A 83 -4.60 8.95 19.76
C VAL A 83 -3.45 8.80 20.75
N SER A 84 -3.63 9.27 21.98
CA SER A 84 -2.60 9.25 23.02
C SER A 84 -2.42 7.86 23.67
N ASP A 85 -3.50 7.09 23.82
CA ASP A 85 -3.47 5.75 24.41
C ASP A 85 -2.77 4.77 23.46
N PRO A 86 -1.69 4.06 23.89
CA PRO A 86 -0.90 3.18 23.02
C PRO A 86 -1.71 2.01 22.43
N GLU A 87 -2.57 1.39 23.22
CA GLU A 87 -3.40 0.27 22.76
C GLU A 87 -4.40 0.72 21.69
N LYS A 88 -5.11 1.80 21.97
CA LYS A 88 -6.06 2.39 21.01
C LYS A 88 -5.37 2.88 19.75
N ARG A 89 -4.13 3.39 19.87
CA ARG A 89 -3.31 3.83 18.74
C ARG A 89 -2.96 2.65 17.84
N PHE A 90 -2.47 1.55 18.41
CA PHE A 90 -2.16 0.34 17.67
C PHE A 90 -3.43 -0.23 17.01
N GLN A 91 -4.52 -0.34 17.77
CA GLN A 91 -5.82 -0.80 17.25
C GLN A 91 -6.32 0.05 16.09
N ALA A 92 -6.24 1.38 16.20
CA ALA A 92 -6.68 2.30 15.16
C ALA A 92 -5.79 2.19 13.89
N ALA A 93 -4.49 1.98 14.03
CA ALA A 93 -3.58 1.76 12.90
C ALA A 93 -3.91 0.45 12.15
N VAL A 94 -4.16 -0.64 12.89
CA VAL A 94 -4.61 -1.92 12.31
C VAL A 94 -5.96 -1.77 11.61
N ALA A 95 -6.92 -1.07 12.24
CA ALA A 95 -8.23 -0.80 11.64
C ALA A 95 -8.12 0.03 10.36
N ALA A 96 -7.23 1.03 10.32
CA ALA A 96 -6.97 1.86 9.14
C ALA A 96 -6.36 1.03 7.98
N PHE A 97 -5.49 0.07 8.29
CA PHE A 97 -4.96 -0.85 7.28
C PHE A 97 -6.09 -1.70 6.65
N PHE A 98 -6.93 -2.36 7.45
CA PHE A 98 -8.04 -3.15 6.92
C PHE A 98 -9.11 -2.29 6.23
N GLN A 99 -9.28 -1.03 6.65
CA GLN A 99 -10.12 -0.09 5.92
C GLN A 99 -9.55 0.18 4.52
N ALA A 100 -8.25 0.40 4.39
CA ALA A 100 -7.61 0.60 3.09
C ALA A 100 -7.70 -0.66 2.20
N VAL A 101 -7.62 -1.86 2.78
CA VAL A 101 -7.88 -3.12 2.05
C VAL A 101 -9.30 -3.16 1.47
N ALA A 102 -10.29 -2.72 2.24
CA ALA A 102 -11.69 -2.66 1.78
C ALA A 102 -11.93 -1.58 0.72
N ASP A 103 -11.35 -0.38 0.92
CA ASP A 103 -11.57 0.78 0.05
C ASP A 103 -10.85 0.67 -1.30
N ARG A 104 -9.65 0.06 -1.32
CA ARG A 104 -8.75 0.03 -2.49
C ARG A 104 -8.08 -1.35 -2.67
N PRO A 105 -8.85 -2.43 -2.84
CA PRO A 105 -8.33 -3.80 -2.87
C PRO A 105 -7.28 -4.02 -3.97
N GLU A 106 -7.41 -3.35 -5.14
CA GLU A 106 -6.45 -3.46 -6.23
C GLU A 106 -5.11 -2.82 -5.87
N ALA A 107 -5.12 -1.64 -5.24
CA ALA A 107 -3.90 -0.95 -4.81
C ALA A 107 -3.14 -1.80 -3.77
N ILE A 108 -3.87 -2.34 -2.79
CA ILE A 108 -3.29 -3.23 -1.79
C ILE A 108 -2.76 -4.50 -2.44
N ARG A 109 -3.48 -5.09 -3.41
CA ARG A 109 -3.01 -6.27 -4.14
C ARG A 109 -1.66 -6.03 -4.82
N VAL A 110 -1.48 -4.89 -5.49
CA VAL A 110 -0.20 -4.53 -6.13
C VAL A 110 0.93 -4.44 -5.10
N LEU A 111 0.68 -3.80 -3.95
CA LEU A 111 1.67 -3.65 -2.87
C LEU A 111 2.05 -4.99 -2.24
N LEU A 112 1.08 -5.90 -2.03
CA LEU A 112 1.28 -7.17 -1.33
C LEU A 112 1.79 -8.31 -2.23
N HIS A 113 1.76 -8.14 -3.56
CA HIS A 113 2.10 -9.21 -4.49
C HIS A 113 3.52 -9.05 -5.02
N VAL A 114 4.37 -10.05 -4.75
CA VAL A 114 5.72 -10.11 -5.32
C VAL A 114 5.62 -10.28 -6.83
N PRO A 115 6.22 -9.39 -7.64
CA PRO A 115 6.17 -9.53 -9.09
C PRO A 115 6.90 -10.81 -9.54
N GLN A 116 6.21 -11.64 -10.32
CA GLN A 116 6.76 -12.88 -10.88
C GLN A 116 7.37 -12.62 -12.24
N GLY A 117 8.40 -13.39 -12.61
CA GLY A 117 8.97 -13.40 -13.94
C GLY A 117 9.89 -12.22 -14.29
N ASP A 118 10.15 -11.31 -13.34
CA ASP A 118 11.06 -10.17 -13.55
C ASP A 118 11.85 -9.87 -12.27
N ALA A 119 13.11 -10.32 -12.24
CA ALA A 119 14.00 -10.15 -11.09
C ALA A 119 14.28 -8.67 -10.75
N SER A 120 14.28 -7.79 -11.76
CA SER A 120 14.48 -6.36 -11.58
C SER A 120 13.28 -5.74 -10.85
N ALA A 121 12.06 -6.07 -11.28
CA ALA A 121 10.84 -5.63 -10.62
C ALA A 121 10.73 -6.19 -9.19
N ALA A 122 11.14 -7.45 -8.96
CA ALA A 122 11.17 -8.05 -7.63
C ALA A 122 12.12 -7.30 -6.69
N LYS A 123 13.31 -6.90 -7.18
CA LYS A 123 14.26 -6.07 -6.40
C LYS A 123 13.71 -4.68 -6.09
N LEU A 124 13.01 -4.05 -7.03
CA LEU A 124 12.35 -2.76 -6.80
C LEU A 124 11.24 -2.90 -5.74
N TRP A 125 10.42 -3.94 -5.86
CA TRP A 125 9.38 -4.25 -4.88
C TRP A 125 9.98 -4.46 -3.47
N SER A 126 11.05 -5.24 -3.34
CA SER A 126 11.73 -5.49 -2.06
C SER A 126 12.17 -4.18 -1.40
N ARG A 127 12.80 -3.26 -2.14
CA ARG A 127 13.20 -1.96 -1.60
C ARG A 127 12.03 -1.12 -1.07
N VAL A 128 10.87 -1.19 -1.74
CA VAL A 128 9.66 -0.51 -1.26
C VAL A 128 9.15 -1.16 0.02
N GLN A 129 9.24 -2.49 0.14
CA GLN A 129 8.88 -3.24 1.35
C GLN A 129 9.82 -2.92 2.53
N ASP A 130 11.13 -2.73 2.27
CA ASP A 130 12.08 -2.30 3.31
C ASP A 130 11.71 -0.91 3.85
N GLY A 131 11.32 0.01 2.95
CA GLY A 131 10.79 1.32 3.34
C GLY A 131 9.47 1.25 4.13
N ALA A 132 8.60 0.29 3.79
CA ALA A 132 7.37 0.04 4.57
C ALA A 132 7.71 -0.46 5.98
N THR A 133 8.66 -1.39 6.12
CA THR A 133 9.14 -1.87 7.41
C THR A 133 9.70 -0.74 8.27
N ALA A 134 10.55 0.10 7.72
CA ALA A 134 11.10 1.26 8.43
C ALA A 134 9.99 2.21 8.92
N GLY A 135 8.99 2.49 8.06
CA GLY A 135 7.84 3.30 8.44
C GLY A 135 6.97 2.69 9.55
N ILE A 136 6.73 1.37 9.49
CA ILE A 136 5.99 0.65 10.53
C ILE A 136 6.80 0.61 11.83
N ALA A 137 8.12 0.39 11.78
CA ALA A 137 8.99 0.41 12.95
C ALA A 137 8.96 1.76 13.66
N ALA A 138 8.99 2.87 12.89
CA ALA A 138 8.85 4.21 13.43
C ALA A 138 7.48 4.45 14.10
N LEU A 139 6.39 3.89 13.57
CA LEU A 139 5.08 3.93 14.22
C LEU A 139 5.04 3.03 15.47
N LEU A 140 5.64 1.85 15.39
CA LEU A 140 5.67 0.89 16.49
C LEU A 140 6.45 1.45 17.68
N SER A 141 7.56 2.15 17.47
CA SER A 141 8.35 2.80 18.53
C SER A 141 7.58 3.85 19.33
N THR A 142 6.42 4.31 18.84
CA THR A 142 5.55 5.22 19.59
C THR A 142 4.66 4.52 20.62
N VAL A 143 4.58 3.19 20.59
CA VAL A 143 3.73 2.39 21.46
C VAL A 143 4.49 1.27 22.18
N TRP A 144 5.69 0.92 21.69
CA TRP A 144 6.55 -0.12 22.24
C TRP A 144 7.99 0.36 22.30
N HIS A 145 8.64 0.23 23.45
CA HIS A 145 10.00 0.71 23.72
C HIS A 145 10.90 -0.45 24.13
N PRO A 146 11.36 -1.27 23.17
CA PRO A 146 12.27 -2.39 23.46
C PRO A 146 13.67 -1.89 23.86
N LYS A 147 14.54 -2.81 24.33
CA LYS A 147 15.89 -2.47 24.78
C LYS A 147 16.84 -2.15 23.62
N GLU A 148 16.64 -2.83 22.50
CA GLU A 148 17.53 -2.75 21.33
C GLU A 148 16.77 -2.23 20.11
N ASP A 149 17.38 -1.33 19.33
CA ASP A 149 16.74 -0.67 18.17
C ASP A 149 16.25 -1.67 17.11
N TRP A 150 16.98 -2.78 16.91
CA TRP A 150 16.60 -3.81 15.94
C TRP A 150 15.28 -4.52 16.27
N GLU A 151 14.87 -4.55 17.52
CA GLU A 151 13.64 -5.23 17.97
C GLU A 151 12.41 -4.55 17.37
N CYS A 152 12.38 -3.21 17.27
CA CYS A 152 11.31 -2.51 16.57
C CYS A 152 11.23 -2.90 15.09
N THR A 153 12.36 -3.07 14.43
CA THR A 153 12.42 -3.51 13.03
C THR A 153 11.89 -4.94 12.87
N ALA A 154 12.33 -5.85 13.75
CA ALA A 154 11.85 -7.24 13.76
C ALA A 154 10.35 -7.33 14.06
N GLY A 155 9.86 -6.55 15.04
CA GLY A 155 8.44 -6.43 15.34
C GLY A 155 7.63 -5.88 14.16
N ALA A 156 8.16 -4.89 13.46
CA ALA A 156 7.54 -4.34 12.25
C ALA A 156 7.45 -5.36 11.11
N GLU A 157 8.50 -6.16 10.88
CA GLU A 157 8.47 -7.27 9.91
C GLU A 157 7.42 -8.30 10.27
N PHE A 158 7.35 -8.72 11.52
CA PHE A 158 6.35 -9.68 12.00
C PHE A 158 4.91 -9.16 11.80
N ILE A 159 4.64 -7.93 12.25
CA ILE A 159 3.32 -7.29 12.13
C ILE A 159 2.96 -7.10 10.65
N LYS A 160 3.87 -6.58 9.83
CA LYS A 160 3.68 -6.40 8.39
C LYS A 160 3.32 -7.73 7.72
N ALA A 161 4.10 -8.78 7.94
CA ALA A 161 3.87 -10.09 7.37
C ALA A 161 2.51 -10.67 7.78
N GLY A 162 2.15 -10.56 9.06
CA GLY A 162 0.86 -10.99 9.59
C GLY A 162 -0.32 -10.24 8.98
N LEU A 163 -0.26 -8.91 8.91
CA LEU A 163 -1.30 -8.08 8.30
C LEU A 163 -1.44 -8.37 6.79
N HIS A 164 -0.33 -8.56 6.07
CA HIS A 164 -0.35 -8.91 4.66
C HIS A 164 -0.98 -10.30 4.43
N ALA A 165 -0.66 -11.28 5.26
CA ALA A 165 -1.25 -12.62 5.19
C ALA A 165 -2.76 -12.56 5.46
N LEU A 166 -3.17 -11.84 6.50
CA LEU A 166 -4.58 -11.67 6.85
C LEU A 166 -5.36 -10.90 5.79
N ALA A 167 -4.78 -9.87 5.17
CA ALA A 167 -5.41 -9.14 4.08
C ALA A 167 -5.71 -10.06 2.90
N ARG A 168 -4.74 -10.90 2.48
CA ARG A 168 -4.96 -11.90 1.41
C ARG A 168 -6.01 -12.93 1.80
N TRP A 169 -5.97 -13.43 3.03
CA TRP A 169 -6.95 -14.38 3.53
C TRP A 169 -8.37 -13.77 3.54
N TRP A 170 -8.51 -12.54 4.01
CA TRP A 170 -9.78 -11.85 4.10
C TRP A 170 -10.43 -11.61 2.73
N THR A 171 -9.66 -11.35 1.69
CA THR A 171 -10.23 -11.22 0.32
C THR A 171 -10.90 -12.51 -0.18
N GLN A 172 -10.54 -13.66 0.39
CA GLN A 172 -11.14 -14.96 0.10
C GLN A 172 -12.27 -15.33 1.09
N HIS A 173 -12.43 -14.54 2.15
CA HIS A 173 -13.41 -14.76 3.22
C HIS A 173 -14.21 -13.47 3.50
N PRO A 174 -14.95 -12.93 2.49
CA PRO A 174 -15.64 -11.65 2.61
C PRO A 174 -16.78 -11.64 3.65
N GLN A 175 -17.20 -12.82 4.13
CA GLN A 175 -18.16 -12.97 5.21
C GLN A 175 -17.60 -12.61 6.59
N CYS A 176 -16.28 -12.53 6.75
CA CYS A 176 -15.66 -12.17 8.02
C CYS A 176 -15.74 -10.67 8.25
N ASP A 177 -16.28 -10.26 9.39
CA ASP A 177 -16.39 -8.86 9.76
C ASP A 177 -14.99 -8.25 10.02
N ARG A 178 -14.78 -7.05 9.49
CA ARG A 178 -13.50 -6.33 9.65
C ARG A 178 -13.15 -6.05 11.11
N THR A 179 -14.12 -5.73 11.93
CA THR A 179 -13.90 -5.46 13.37
C THR A 179 -13.42 -6.71 14.07
N GLN A 180 -13.95 -7.87 13.71
CA GLN A 180 -13.49 -9.15 14.26
C GLN A 180 -12.04 -9.44 13.85
N LEU A 181 -11.62 -9.12 12.61
CA LEU A 181 -10.22 -9.25 12.19
C LEU A 181 -9.29 -8.35 13.01
N VAL A 182 -9.68 -7.09 13.23
CA VAL A 182 -8.92 -6.17 14.10
C VAL A 182 -8.77 -6.76 15.49
N ASN A 183 -9.84 -7.29 16.08
CA ASN A 183 -9.80 -7.90 17.41
C ASN A 183 -8.88 -9.12 17.47
N VAL A 184 -8.83 -9.96 16.44
CA VAL A 184 -7.89 -11.09 16.34
C VAL A 184 -6.45 -10.58 16.36
N VAL A 185 -6.13 -9.56 15.58
CA VAL A 185 -4.78 -8.95 15.57
C VAL A 185 -4.44 -8.39 16.96
N MET A 186 -5.38 -7.69 17.61
CA MET A 186 -5.16 -7.15 18.96
C MET A 186 -4.89 -8.25 19.99
N GLN A 187 -5.62 -9.36 19.93
CA GLN A 187 -5.42 -10.48 20.84
C GLN A 187 -4.05 -11.15 20.69
N ILE A 188 -3.54 -11.23 19.47
CA ILE A 188 -2.28 -11.93 19.17
C ILE A 188 -1.09 -10.99 19.32
N ALA A 189 -1.14 -9.82 18.69
CA ALA A 189 0.00 -8.91 18.61
C ALA A 189 0.09 -7.98 19.82
N TRP A 190 -1.00 -7.33 20.24
CA TRP A 190 -0.96 -6.36 21.33
C TRP A 190 -0.64 -7.01 22.69
N LYS A 191 -1.25 -8.12 23.01
CA LYS A 191 -0.95 -8.84 24.28
C LYS A 191 0.49 -9.31 24.35
N GLY A 192 1.10 -9.67 23.22
CA GLY A 192 2.52 -9.95 23.14
C GLY A 192 3.42 -8.73 23.34
N LEU A 193 3.00 -7.55 22.87
CA LEU A 193 3.75 -6.30 23.01
C LEU A 193 3.62 -5.69 24.43
N SER A 194 2.47 -5.86 25.09
CA SER A 194 2.18 -5.26 26.40
C SER A 194 2.60 -6.12 27.60
N GLY A 195 3.02 -7.37 27.38
CA GLY A 195 3.37 -8.34 28.42
C GLY A 195 4.86 -8.43 28.75
N GLY A 196 5.68 -7.47 28.27
CA GLY A 196 7.11 -7.40 28.53
C GLY A 196 7.51 -6.39 29.61
#